data_d411cf15cf76e0fb65f921913a22c201
#
_entry.id   d411cf15cf76e0fb65f921913a22c201
#
_cell.length_a   1.000
_cell.length_b   1.000
_cell.length_c   1.000
_cell.angle_alpha   90.00
_cell.angle_beta   90.00
_cell.angle_gamma   90.00
#
_symmetry.space_group_name_H-M   'P 1'
#
loop_
_entity.id
_entity.type
_entity.pdbx_description
1 polymer ?
#
loop_
_entity_poly.entity_id
_entity_poly.type
_entity_poly.pdbx_seq_one_letter_code
_entity_poly.pdbx_strand_id
1 'polypeptide(L)'
;MKLRKKYRVFIFQPYPKFGGADRSIIRLINGNKSADFTLISLTKCNYSKYLNKKIKYIEIRSSRVLFSFFKLREKIKYIIDKNKYDKNIFISNQNFANIISILSVYKIKNLKTILIERNHLIELKFSKNIYDLLKKKIILNLIKFSYKKSNAVVGISKKLSLDLSKFIGKKVKTIYNPATDRSIYFQTKSNHYPKRFNKKKEKIILNVGFFEKQKDQITIIKAFKLVKQKYKNVKLLLIGHGSLYGNLKNYVEINDLKKDVIFFSKINDPKEFYKKADLFILSSIYEGFGNVLVEALQYKCPVITSNCKSGPMEIIKNGKYGYYFNVGDYHELSNKIIKFIKNPKDLKKKTIQFKKIIKKFSLKENSNNYEKLFKQI
;
A
#
# COMPACT_ATOMS: atom_id res chain seq x y z
N MET A 1 -27.89 25.42 -3.00
CA MET A 1 -26.64 26.16 -3.29
C MET A 1 -25.46 25.18 -3.39
N LYS A 2 -24.88 24.92 -4.57
CA LYS A 2 -23.69 24.08 -4.71
C LYS A 2 -22.53 24.81 -4.06
N LEU A 3 -21.99 24.26 -2.95
CA LEU A 3 -20.77 24.76 -2.32
C LEU A 3 -19.66 24.88 -3.39
N ARG A 4 -19.19 26.11 -3.62
CA ARG A 4 -18.05 26.37 -4.53
C ARG A 4 -16.84 25.61 -3.99
N LYS A 5 -16.31 24.69 -4.77
CA LYS A 5 -15.15 23.91 -4.36
C LYS A 5 -13.90 24.79 -4.42
N LYS A 6 -13.17 24.84 -3.30
CA LYS A 6 -11.98 25.70 -3.14
C LYS A 6 -10.77 25.23 -3.95
N TYR A 7 -10.65 23.91 -4.19
CA TYR A 7 -9.44 23.31 -4.76
C TYR A 7 -9.75 22.55 -6.04
N ARG A 8 -8.90 22.72 -7.04
CA ARG A 8 -8.76 21.77 -8.15
C ARG A 8 -7.53 20.91 -7.89
N VAL A 9 -7.69 19.60 -7.91
CA VAL A 9 -6.62 18.65 -7.63
C VAL A 9 -6.41 17.74 -8.84
N PHE A 10 -5.24 17.84 -9.47
CA PHE A 10 -4.78 16.93 -10.50
C PHE A 10 -4.03 15.79 -9.83
N ILE A 11 -4.42 14.55 -10.07
CA ILE A 11 -3.72 13.36 -9.57
C ILE A 11 -3.09 12.65 -10.76
N PHE A 12 -1.77 12.56 -10.77
CA PHE A 12 -1.03 11.79 -11.76
C PHE A 12 -0.74 10.38 -11.26
N GLN A 13 -1.38 9.40 -11.91
CA GLN A 13 -1.19 7.97 -11.70
C GLN A 13 -0.89 7.31 -13.05
N PRO A 14 0.40 7.13 -13.42
CA PRO A 14 0.78 6.73 -14.77
C PRO A 14 0.13 5.42 -15.24
N TYR A 15 0.23 4.38 -14.43
CA TYR A 15 -0.22 3.02 -14.76
C TYR A 15 -1.18 2.50 -13.69
N PRO A 16 -2.48 2.75 -13.82
CA PRO A 16 -3.47 2.29 -12.85
C PRO A 16 -3.68 0.76 -12.95
N LYS A 17 -3.15 0.03 -12.00
CA LYS A 17 -3.21 -1.45 -11.90
C LYS A 17 -4.13 -1.96 -10.80
N PHE A 18 -4.88 -1.07 -10.17
CA PHE A 18 -5.75 -1.34 -9.01
C PHE A 18 -5.01 -1.96 -7.82
N GLY A 19 -3.75 -1.58 -7.63
CA GLY A 19 -2.93 -1.96 -6.47
C GLY A 19 -3.20 -1.10 -5.23
N GLY A 20 -2.36 -1.25 -4.21
CA GLY A 20 -2.49 -0.49 -2.95
C GLY A 20 -2.40 1.03 -3.12
N ALA A 21 -1.57 1.52 -4.05
CA ALA A 21 -1.45 2.94 -4.39
C ALA A 21 -2.76 3.48 -4.98
N ASP A 22 -3.33 2.75 -5.94
CA ASP A 22 -4.57 3.12 -6.61
C ASP A 22 -5.75 3.17 -5.63
N ARG A 23 -5.87 2.16 -4.77
CA ARG A 23 -6.89 2.13 -3.71
C ARG A 23 -6.79 3.34 -2.78
N SER A 24 -5.56 3.77 -2.45
CA SER A 24 -5.36 4.97 -1.62
C SER A 24 -5.77 6.25 -2.33
N ILE A 25 -5.55 6.34 -3.66
CA ILE A 25 -6.00 7.47 -4.48
C ILE A 25 -7.53 7.53 -4.53
N ILE A 26 -8.18 6.40 -4.81
CA ILE A 26 -9.65 6.31 -4.85
C ILE A 26 -10.24 6.74 -3.50
N ARG A 27 -9.67 6.26 -2.41
CA ARG A 27 -10.09 6.64 -1.06
C ARG A 27 -9.89 8.13 -0.80
N LEU A 28 -8.76 8.72 -1.22
CA LEU A 28 -8.53 10.16 -1.12
C LEU A 28 -9.59 10.96 -1.87
N ILE A 29 -9.92 10.55 -3.10
CA ILE A 29 -10.95 11.20 -3.92
C ILE A 29 -12.32 11.08 -3.26
N ASN A 30 -12.71 9.89 -2.82
CA ASN A 30 -14.00 9.63 -2.19
C ASN A 30 -14.16 10.35 -0.85
N GLY A 31 -13.10 10.43 -0.06
CA GLY A 31 -13.13 11.03 1.27
C GLY A 31 -13.06 12.55 1.29
N ASN A 32 -12.55 13.17 0.23
CA ASN A 32 -12.39 14.63 0.20
C ASN A 32 -13.56 15.30 -0.53
N LYS A 33 -14.27 16.20 0.19
CA LYS A 33 -15.43 16.91 -0.33
C LYS A 33 -15.09 18.33 -0.82
N SER A 34 -13.93 18.89 -0.43
CA SER A 34 -13.56 20.28 -0.69
C SER A 34 -12.86 20.49 -2.05
N ALA A 35 -12.54 19.42 -2.77
CA ALA A 35 -11.79 19.49 -4.02
C ALA A 35 -12.53 18.87 -5.21
N ASP A 36 -12.28 19.44 -6.40
CA ASP A 36 -12.56 18.83 -7.70
C ASP A 36 -11.33 18.08 -8.19
N PHE A 37 -11.51 16.80 -8.43
CA PHE A 37 -10.43 15.94 -8.85
C PHE A 37 -10.41 15.73 -10.36
N THR A 38 -9.21 15.77 -10.92
CA THR A 38 -8.90 15.33 -12.29
C THR A 38 -7.85 14.25 -12.21
N LEU A 39 -8.18 13.02 -12.61
CA LEU A 39 -7.23 11.93 -12.66
C LEU A 39 -6.53 11.92 -14.02
N ILE A 40 -5.20 11.86 -14.02
CA ILE A 40 -4.36 11.84 -15.22
C ILE A 40 -3.56 10.53 -15.21
N SER A 41 -3.63 9.78 -16.31
CA SER A 41 -2.83 8.55 -16.49
C SER A 41 -2.25 8.45 -17.89
N LEU A 42 -1.34 7.51 -18.10
CA LEU A 42 -0.75 7.23 -19.42
C LEU A 42 -1.53 6.15 -20.18
N THR A 43 -2.23 5.29 -19.45
CA THR A 43 -3.03 4.19 -20.00
C THR A 43 -4.45 4.27 -19.48
N LYS A 44 -5.37 3.61 -20.17
CA LYS A 44 -6.78 3.55 -19.78
C LYS A 44 -6.96 3.12 -18.32
N CYS A 45 -7.84 3.80 -17.62
CA CYS A 45 -8.12 3.57 -16.21
C CYS A 45 -9.60 3.32 -15.98
N ASN A 46 -9.93 2.26 -15.27
CA ASN A 46 -11.30 1.86 -14.94
C ASN A 46 -11.62 2.09 -13.45
N TYR A 47 -11.35 3.30 -12.94
CA TYR A 47 -11.69 3.63 -11.55
C TYR A 47 -13.15 4.05 -11.34
N SER A 48 -13.90 4.36 -12.41
CA SER A 48 -15.26 4.90 -12.33
C SER A 48 -16.17 4.10 -11.40
N LYS A 49 -16.12 2.78 -11.47
CA LYS A 49 -16.90 1.86 -10.62
C LYS A 49 -16.55 1.90 -9.12
N TYR A 50 -15.42 2.54 -8.73
CA TYR A 50 -14.98 2.64 -7.33
C TYR A 50 -15.12 4.06 -6.78
N LEU A 51 -15.55 5.01 -7.61
CA LEU A 51 -15.68 6.41 -7.24
C LEU A 51 -17.12 6.75 -6.89
N ASN A 52 -17.30 7.43 -5.76
CA ASN A 52 -18.62 7.88 -5.30
C ASN A 52 -19.11 9.13 -6.04
N LYS A 53 -18.27 9.72 -6.88
CA LYS A 53 -18.58 10.92 -7.66
C LYS A 53 -17.93 10.86 -9.04
N LYS A 54 -18.56 11.52 -10.01
CA LYS A 54 -17.94 11.74 -11.32
C LYS A 54 -16.73 12.64 -11.17
N ILE A 55 -15.59 12.21 -11.72
CA ILE A 55 -14.36 13.02 -11.81
C ILE A 55 -13.96 13.18 -13.26
N LYS A 56 -13.19 14.21 -13.55
CA LYS A 56 -12.56 14.34 -14.88
C LYS A 56 -11.44 13.32 -14.99
N TYR A 57 -11.37 12.65 -16.12
CA TYR A 57 -10.33 11.69 -16.44
C TYR A 57 -9.62 12.11 -17.73
N ILE A 58 -8.29 12.06 -17.71
CA ILE A 58 -7.44 12.43 -18.83
C ILE A 58 -6.43 11.30 -19.06
N GLU A 59 -6.44 10.77 -20.26
CA GLU A 59 -5.45 9.82 -20.73
C GLU A 59 -4.42 10.52 -21.61
N ILE A 60 -3.15 10.46 -21.20
CA ILE A 60 -2.01 11.03 -21.95
C ILE A 60 -1.36 9.96 -22.80
N ARG A 61 -1.98 9.16 -23.51
CA ARG A 61 -1.45 8.08 -24.37
C ARG A 61 0.06 8.15 -24.58
N SER A 62 0.83 7.51 -23.69
CA SER A 62 2.28 7.45 -23.73
C SER A 62 2.76 6.09 -23.23
N SER A 63 3.73 5.49 -23.92
CA SER A 63 4.29 4.18 -23.54
C SER A 63 5.11 4.23 -22.26
N ARG A 64 5.75 5.36 -21.98
CA ARG A 64 6.60 5.54 -20.78
C ARG A 64 6.37 6.90 -20.11
N VAL A 65 6.57 6.95 -18.80
CA VAL A 65 6.42 8.18 -18.01
C VAL A 65 7.35 9.29 -18.54
N LEU A 66 8.56 8.95 -18.94
CA LEU A 66 9.53 9.92 -19.49
C LEU A 66 8.98 10.68 -20.71
N PHE A 67 8.31 9.99 -21.61
CA PHE A 67 7.76 10.59 -22.85
C PHE A 67 6.48 11.40 -22.62
N SER A 68 5.93 11.36 -21.41
CA SER A 68 4.75 12.17 -21.06
C SER A 68 5.07 13.60 -20.64
N PHE A 69 6.34 13.96 -20.51
CA PHE A 69 6.82 15.23 -19.92
C PHE A 69 6.12 16.45 -20.53
N PHE A 70 6.24 16.67 -21.83
CA PHE A 70 5.65 17.84 -22.50
C PHE A 70 4.12 17.78 -22.52
N LYS A 71 3.54 16.64 -22.91
CA LYS A 71 2.09 16.46 -22.97
C LYS A 71 1.41 16.70 -21.60
N LEU A 72 2.05 16.28 -20.51
CA LEU A 72 1.55 16.52 -19.16
C LEU A 72 1.56 18.02 -18.83
N ARG A 73 2.64 18.72 -19.16
CA ARG A 73 2.79 20.16 -18.94
C ARG A 73 1.74 20.97 -19.70
N GLU A 74 1.62 20.75 -20.98
CA GLU A 74 0.66 21.46 -21.85
C GLU A 74 -0.78 21.25 -21.38
N LYS A 75 -1.13 19.99 -21.09
CA LYS A 75 -2.48 19.64 -20.66
C LYS A 75 -2.86 20.30 -19.34
N ILE A 76 -1.94 20.36 -18.38
CA ILE A 76 -2.19 21.02 -17.09
C ILE A 76 -2.32 22.53 -17.27
N LYS A 77 -1.42 23.19 -18.03
CA LYS A 77 -1.52 24.61 -18.35
C LYS A 77 -2.88 24.95 -18.98
N TYR A 78 -3.23 24.29 -20.07
CA TYR A 78 -4.51 24.49 -20.75
C TYR A 78 -5.73 24.42 -19.82
N ILE A 79 -5.73 23.48 -18.86
CA ILE A 79 -6.86 23.33 -17.93
C ILE A 79 -6.86 24.44 -16.88
N ILE A 80 -5.70 24.89 -16.41
CA ILE A 80 -5.60 25.98 -15.42
C ILE A 80 -6.09 27.28 -16.05
N ASP A 81 -5.67 27.57 -17.28
CA ASP A 81 -6.00 28.82 -17.96
C ASP A 81 -7.50 28.96 -18.27
N LYS A 82 -8.18 27.84 -18.55
CA LYS A 82 -9.63 27.84 -18.88
C LYS A 82 -10.57 28.09 -17.72
N ASN A 83 -10.14 27.89 -16.45
CA ASN A 83 -11.06 27.93 -15.31
C ASN A 83 -10.36 28.46 -14.05
N LYS A 84 -10.99 29.41 -13.38
CA LYS A 84 -10.48 29.99 -12.13
C LYS A 84 -10.93 29.16 -10.91
N TYR A 85 -9.95 28.67 -10.15
CA TYR A 85 -10.11 28.11 -8.81
C TYR A 85 -9.24 28.88 -7.85
N ASP A 86 -9.60 28.89 -6.57
CA ASP A 86 -8.81 29.58 -5.55
C ASP A 86 -7.39 28.99 -5.49
N LYS A 87 -7.27 27.66 -5.70
CA LYS A 87 -5.98 26.99 -5.72
C LYS A 87 -5.99 25.74 -6.63
N ASN A 88 -4.96 25.62 -7.46
CA ASN A 88 -4.69 24.40 -8.24
C ASN A 88 -3.57 23.61 -7.58
N ILE A 89 -3.78 22.30 -7.40
CA ILE A 89 -2.85 21.39 -6.72
C ILE A 89 -2.57 20.19 -7.64
N PHE A 90 -1.31 19.87 -7.81
CA PHE A 90 -0.87 18.70 -8.54
C PHE A 90 -0.30 17.67 -7.56
N ILE A 91 -0.81 16.45 -7.61
CA ILE A 91 -0.37 15.32 -6.77
C ILE A 91 0.19 14.24 -7.67
N SER A 92 1.40 13.78 -7.39
CA SER A 92 2.02 12.62 -8.02
C SER A 92 2.36 11.55 -6.98
N ASN A 93 2.40 10.29 -7.42
CA ASN A 93 2.65 9.13 -6.57
C ASN A 93 3.75 8.26 -7.15
N GLN A 94 4.61 7.71 -6.29
CA GLN A 94 5.75 6.85 -6.61
C GLN A 94 6.97 7.59 -7.16
N ASN A 95 8.17 7.08 -6.81
CA ASN A 95 9.44 7.76 -7.02
C ASN A 95 9.70 8.21 -8.47
N PHE A 96 9.66 7.31 -9.45
CA PHE A 96 9.98 7.67 -10.84
C PHE A 96 8.94 8.60 -11.47
N ALA A 97 7.65 8.35 -11.20
CA ALA A 97 6.58 9.23 -11.64
C ALA A 97 6.69 10.62 -10.99
N ASN A 98 7.07 10.67 -9.71
CA ASN A 98 7.29 11.92 -8.99
C ASN A 98 8.41 12.76 -9.62
N ILE A 99 9.54 12.14 -10.00
CA ILE A 99 10.65 12.84 -10.65
C ILE A 99 10.19 13.50 -11.95
N ILE A 100 9.65 12.70 -12.85
CA ILE A 100 9.27 13.20 -14.18
C ILE A 100 8.15 14.23 -14.09
N SER A 101 7.13 13.95 -13.28
CA SER A 101 5.98 14.84 -13.18
C SER A 101 6.32 16.18 -12.52
N ILE A 102 7.15 16.20 -11.46
CA ILE A 102 7.54 17.49 -10.86
C ILE A 102 8.37 18.33 -11.82
N LEU A 103 9.28 17.74 -12.56
CA LEU A 103 10.05 18.45 -13.58
C LEU A 103 9.14 19.00 -14.69
N SER A 104 8.14 18.21 -15.09
CA SER A 104 7.12 18.61 -16.09
C SER A 104 6.34 19.85 -15.67
N VAL A 105 5.86 19.87 -14.42
CA VAL A 105 4.96 20.94 -13.93
C VAL A 105 5.68 22.06 -13.19
N TYR A 106 6.98 21.98 -13.03
CA TYR A 106 7.78 22.99 -12.34
C TYR A 106 7.59 24.38 -12.94
N LYS A 107 7.45 25.40 -12.09
CA LYS A 107 7.21 26.79 -12.48
C LYS A 107 5.91 27.03 -13.29
N ILE A 108 4.93 26.14 -13.30
CA ILE A 108 3.60 26.51 -13.81
C ILE A 108 2.98 27.48 -12.80
N LYS A 109 2.59 28.67 -13.29
CA LYS A 109 1.91 29.69 -12.46
C LYS A 109 0.62 29.13 -11.86
N ASN A 110 0.29 29.52 -10.66
CA ASN A 110 -0.93 29.13 -9.93
C ASN A 110 -1.08 27.61 -9.71
N LEU A 111 0.02 26.84 -9.70
CA LEU A 111 0.03 25.41 -9.43
C LEU A 111 0.91 25.08 -8.23
N LYS A 112 0.34 24.46 -7.21
CA LYS A 112 1.06 23.90 -6.06
C LYS A 112 1.26 22.39 -6.25
N THR A 113 2.38 21.86 -5.79
CA THR A 113 2.78 20.47 -6.08
C THR A 113 2.97 19.67 -4.80
N ILE A 114 2.41 18.46 -4.76
CA ILE A 114 2.57 17.48 -3.68
C ILE A 114 3.10 16.18 -4.28
N LEU A 115 4.22 15.70 -3.77
CA LEU A 115 4.76 14.38 -4.14
C LEU A 115 4.50 13.40 -3.02
N ILE A 116 3.87 12.26 -3.33
CA ILE A 116 3.60 11.21 -2.35
C ILE A 116 4.59 10.06 -2.58
N GLU A 117 5.36 9.74 -1.55
CA GLU A 117 6.23 8.56 -1.57
C GLU A 117 5.53 7.40 -0.88
N ARG A 118 5.45 6.26 -1.59
CA ARG A 118 4.71 5.08 -1.14
C ARG A 118 5.57 3.90 -0.78
N ASN A 119 6.83 3.89 -1.23
CA ASN A 119 7.78 2.84 -0.93
C ASN A 119 8.99 3.41 -0.21
N HIS A 120 9.60 2.62 0.67
CA HIS A 120 10.85 3.02 1.29
C HIS A 120 11.99 3.00 0.27
N LEU A 121 12.87 4.02 0.30
CA LEU A 121 14.01 4.13 -0.63
C LEU A 121 14.94 2.90 -0.62
N ILE A 122 14.84 2.04 0.39
CA ILE A 122 15.59 0.80 0.46
C ILE A 122 15.32 -0.12 -0.73
N GLU A 123 14.15 -0.03 -1.38
CA GLU A 123 13.85 -0.78 -2.60
C GLU A 123 14.86 -0.50 -3.71
N LEU A 124 15.41 0.72 -3.74
CA LEU A 124 16.43 1.14 -4.71
C LEU A 124 17.84 0.63 -4.37
N LYS A 125 18.02 -0.05 -3.22
CA LYS A 125 19.28 -0.70 -2.84
C LYS A 125 19.36 -2.15 -3.32
N PHE A 126 18.22 -2.79 -3.62
CA PHE A 126 18.18 -4.16 -4.13
C PHE A 126 18.35 -4.15 -5.65
N SER A 127 19.53 -4.44 -6.16
CA SER A 127 19.85 -4.44 -7.59
C SER A 127 20.02 -5.88 -8.11
N LYS A 128 19.63 -6.11 -9.36
CA LYS A 128 19.75 -7.40 -10.03
C LYS A 128 21.15 -7.59 -10.67
N ASN A 129 21.70 -6.49 -11.16
CA ASN A 129 23.00 -6.43 -11.84
C ASN A 129 23.57 -5.01 -11.75
N ILE A 130 24.78 -4.80 -12.30
CA ILE A 130 25.49 -3.51 -12.25
C ILE A 130 24.72 -2.38 -12.95
N TYR A 131 24.07 -2.67 -14.08
CA TYR A 131 23.27 -1.67 -14.81
C TYR A 131 22.08 -1.20 -13.98
N ASP A 132 21.39 -2.13 -13.30
CA ASP A 132 20.28 -1.80 -12.40
C ASP A 132 20.78 -0.97 -11.20
N LEU A 133 21.97 -1.27 -10.68
CA LEU A 133 22.60 -0.49 -9.61
C LEU A 133 22.90 0.95 -10.05
N LEU A 134 23.52 1.14 -11.21
CA LEU A 134 23.81 2.45 -11.77
C LEU A 134 22.53 3.26 -12.01
N LYS A 135 21.54 2.64 -12.65
CA LYS A 135 20.22 3.25 -12.85
C LYS A 135 19.59 3.70 -11.54
N LYS A 136 19.67 2.89 -10.49
CA LYS A 136 19.10 3.23 -9.18
C LYS A 136 19.86 4.34 -8.46
N LYS A 137 21.18 4.41 -8.62
CA LYS A 137 21.99 5.56 -8.15
C LYS A 137 21.54 6.86 -8.84
N ILE A 138 21.34 6.85 -10.15
CA ILE A 138 20.82 8.00 -10.90
C ILE A 138 19.44 8.40 -10.37
N ILE A 139 18.52 7.44 -10.20
CA ILE A 139 17.18 7.70 -9.65
C ILE A 139 17.27 8.34 -8.26
N LEU A 140 18.14 7.87 -7.37
CA LEU A 140 18.31 8.45 -6.03
C LEU A 140 18.77 9.91 -6.10
N ASN A 141 19.75 10.23 -6.96
CA ASN A 141 20.21 11.61 -7.17
C ASN A 141 19.10 12.50 -7.74
N LEU A 142 18.33 11.98 -8.71
CA LEU A 142 17.18 12.70 -9.27
C LEU A 142 16.08 12.93 -8.22
N ILE A 143 15.82 11.98 -7.32
CA ILE A 143 14.91 12.16 -6.18
C ILE A 143 15.41 13.32 -5.31
N LYS A 144 16.67 13.27 -4.90
CA LYS A 144 17.27 14.31 -4.03
C LYS A 144 17.14 15.71 -4.62
N PHE A 145 17.35 15.85 -5.93
CA PHE A 145 17.25 17.11 -6.64
C PHE A 145 15.80 17.54 -6.89
N SER A 146 14.97 16.64 -7.47
CA SER A 146 13.64 17.00 -7.95
C SER A 146 12.64 17.22 -6.82
N TYR A 147 12.69 16.42 -5.73
CA TYR A 147 11.74 16.54 -4.63
C TYR A 147 11.86 17.88 -3.89
N LYS A 148 13.03 18.49 -3.87
CA LYS A 148 13.21 19.84 -3.30
C LYS A 148 12.38 20.90 -4.03
N LYS A 149 12.11 20.72 -5.33
CA LYS A 149 11.34 21.66 -6.16
C LYS A 149 9.83 21.61 -5.91
N SER A 150 9.31 20.59 -5.24
CA SER A 150 7.88 20.51 -4.90
C SER A 150 7.50 21.43 -3.75
N ASN A 151 6.21 21.84 -3.64
CA ASN A 151 5.73 22.59 -2.48
C ASN A 151 5.67 21.73 -1.22
N ALA A 152 5.24 20.46 -1.36
CA ALA A 152 5.23 19.52 -0.25
C ALA A 152 5.63 18.11 -0.69
N VAL A 153 6.21 17.34 0.23
CA VAL A 153 6.45 15.91 0.09
C VAL A 153 5.74 15.19 1.22
N VAL A 154 5.06 14.11 0.89
CA VAL A 154 4.28 13.28 1.82
C VAL A 154 4.83 11.86 1.81
N GLY A 155 5.12 11.31 2.98
CA GLY A 155 5.39 9.89 3.20
C GLY A 155 4.22 9.21 3.89
N ILE A 156 3.95 7.95 3.54
CA ILE A 156 2.79 7.20 4.05
C ILE A 156 3.02 6.49 5.39
N SER A 157 4.20 6.64 5.99
CA SER A 157 4.54 6.22 7.35
C SER A 157 5.59 7.15 7.96
N LYS A 158 5.70 7.18 9.29
CA LYS A 158 6.64 8.07 9.99
C LYS A 158 8.09 7.76 9.62
N LYS A 159 8.46 6.48 9.69
CA LYS A 159 9.85 6.07 9.40
C LYS A 159 10.23 6.42 7.97
N LEU A 160 9.35 6.14 7.00
CA LEU A 160 9.55 6.54 5.60
C LEU A 160 9.71 8.06 5.48
N SER A 161 8.84 8.84 6.14
CA SER A 161 8.90 10.31 6.09
C SER A 161 10.21 10.84 6.70
N LEU A 162 10.65 10.28 7.82
CA LEU A 162 11.90 10.69 8.48
C LEU A 162 13.13 10.36 7.62
N ASP A 163 13.22 9.14 7.10
CA ASP A 163 14.35 8.70 6.27
C ASP A 163 14.41 9.48 4.95
N LEU A 164 13.25 9.72 4.33
CA LEU A 164 13.15 10.53 3.12
C LEU A 164 13.51 11.99 3.41
N SER A 165 13.03 12.55 4.53
CA SER A 165 13.36 13.92 4.94
C SER A 165 14.87 14.14 5.10
N LYS A 166 15.54 13.21 5.77
CA LYS A 166 17.02 13.22 5.91
C LYS A 166 17.71 13.11 4.55
N PHE A 167 17.21 12.23 3.69
CA PHE A 167 17.81 11.97 2.38
C PHE A 167 17.72 13.17 1.43
N ILE A 168 16.54 13.82 1.35
CA ILE A 168 16.34 14.96 0.43
C ILE A 168 16.71 16.32 1.05
N GLY A 169 16.95 16.39 2.36
CA GLY A 169 17.20 17.66 3.05
C GLY A 169 16.00 18.61 3.04
N LYS A 170 14.77 18.06 3.10
CA LYS A 170 13.50 18.81 3.12
C LYS A 170 12.50 18.11 4.01
N LYS A 171 11.70 18.89 4.78
CA LYS A 171 10.66 18.34 5.64
C LYS A 171 9.63 17.54 4.84
N VAL A 172 9.45 16.27 5.20
CA VAL A 172 8.45 15.36 4.65
C VAL A 172 7.32 15.19 5.67
N LYS A 173 6.07 15.44 5.24
CA LYS A 173 4.89 15.26 6.08
C LYS A 173 4.47 13.80 6.09
N THR A 174 4.04 13.30 7.24
CA THR A 174 3.44 11.96 7.32
C THR A 174 1.92 12.06 7.17
N ILE A 175 1.37 11.39 6.17
CA ILE A 175 -0.08 11.20 6.01
C ILE A 175 -0.32 9.72 5.76
N TYR A 176 -0.89 9.02 6.76
CA TYR A 176 -1.14 7.59 6.67
C TYR A 176 -2.18 7.25 5.61
N ASN A 177 -2.04 6.07 5.01
CA ASN A 177 -3.06 5.55 4.12
C ASN A 177 -4.38 5.30 4.88
N PRO A 178 -5.56 5.55 4.26
CA PRO A 178 -6.86 5.26 4.86
C PRO A 178 -7.21 3.77 4.74
N ALA A 179 -6.43 2.90 5.41
CA ALA A 179 -6.50 1.46 5.23
C ALA A 179 -7.77 0.82 5.82
N THR A 180 -8.47 1.50 6.74
CA THR A 180 -9.71 0.99 7.32
C THR A 180 -10.95 1.25 6.46
N ASP A 181 -10.84 2.09 5.44
CA ASP A 181 -11.95 2.38 4.55
C ASP A 181 -12.23 1.22 3.61
N ARG A 182 -13.49 0.86 3.51
CA ARG A 182 -13.96 -0.25 2.69
C ARG A 182 -14.89 0.14 1.54
N SER A 183 -15.14 1.42 1.37
CA SER A 183 -16.04 1.94 0.34
C SER A 183 -15.72 1.41 -1.07
N ILE A 184 -14.43 1.16 -1.35
CA ILE A 184 -13.97 0.62 -2.63
C ILE A 184 -14.41 -0.83 -2.91
N TYR A 185 -14.91 -1.54 -1.90
CA TYR A 185 -15.34 -2.95 -2.04
C TYR A 185 -16.87 -3.12 -2.13
N PHE A 186 -17.66 -2.06 -1.91
CA PHE A 186 -19.13 -2.16 -1.89
C PHE A 186 -19.73 -2.64 -3.21
N GLN A 187 -19.06 -2.38 -4.33
CA GLN A 187 -19.54 -2.78 -5.66
C GLN A 187 -19.00 -4.14 -6.12
N THR A 188 -18.22 -4.82 -5.30
CA THR A 188 -17.70 -6.13 -5.63
C THR A 188 -18.53 -7.21 -4.91
N LYS A 189 -18.99 -8.22 -5.65
CA LYS A 189 -19.57 -9.41 -5.03
C LYS A 189 -18.59 -9.95 -4.01
N SER A 190 -19.02 -10.17 -2.78
CA SER A 190 -18.18 -10.74 -1.73
C SER A 190 -17.71 -12.12 -2.18
N ASN A 191 -16.42 -12.35 -2.20
CA ASN A 191 -15.89 -13.68 -2.41
C ASN A 191 -16.27 -14.52 -1.18
N HIS A 192 -17.04 -15.57 -1.40
CA HIS A 192 -17.39 -16.47 -0.33
C HIS A 192 -16.15 -17.19 0.18
N TYR A 193 -15.98 -17.17 1.49
CA TYR A 193 -14.99 -18.01 2.16
C TYR A 193 -15.37 -19.47 1.93
N PRO A 194 -14.45 -20.32 1.45
CA PRO A 194 -14.79 -21.69 1.12
C PRO A 194 -15.34 -22.46 2.32
N LYS A 195 -16.52 -23.10 2.14
CA LYS A 195 -17.18 -23.90 3.19
C LYS A 195 -16.36 -25.10 3.66
N ARG A 196 -15.40 -25.57 2.83
CA ARG A 196 -14.56 -26.74 3.10
C ARG A 196 -13.62 -26.59 4.31
N PHE A 197 -13.35 -25.35 4.76
CA PHE A 197 -12.51 -25.13 5.94
C PHE A 197 -13.34 -25.24 7.21
N ASN A 198 -13.05 -26.27 8.01
CA ASN A 198 -13.72 -26.49 9.28
C ASN A 198 -13.01 -25.74 10.40
N LYS A 199 -13.44 -24.52 10.66
CA LYS A 199 -12.87 -23.64 11.70
C LYS A 199 -12.88 -24.26 13.12
N LYS A 200 -13.76 -25.22 13.39
CA LYS A 200 -13.78 -25.92 14.69
C LYS A 200 -12.63 -26.90 14.85
N LYS A 201 -12.15 -27.46 13.73
CA LYS A 201 -11.08 -28.47 13.72
C LYS A 201 -9.73 -27.95 13.25
N GLU A 202 -9.69 -26.86 12.46
CA GLU A 202 -8.48 -26.37 11.80
C GLU A 202 -8.14 -24.95 12.20
N LYS A 203 -6.85 -24.66 12.40
CA LYS A 203 -6.31 -23.31 12.58
C LYS A 203 -5.93 -22.72 11.22
N ILE A 204 -6.44 -21.55 10.92
CA ILE A 204 -6.27 -20.88 9.64
C ILE A 204 -5.25 -19.74 9.73
N ILE A 205 -4.12 -19.90 9.05
CA ILE A 205 -3.10 -18.85 8.86
C ILE A 205 -3.35 -18.19 7.50
N LEU A 206 -3.35 -16.87 7.46
CA LEU A 206 -3.67 -16.07 6.28
C LEU A 206 -2.50 -15.15 5.90
N ASN A 207 -2.19 -15.08 4.62
CA ASN A 207 -1.41 -14.00 4.01
C ASN A 207 -2.17 -13.41 2.82
N VAL A 208 -2.08 -12.09 2.65
CA VAL A 208 -2.69 -11.35 1.52
C VAL A 208 -1.65 -10.42 0.93
N GLY A 209 -1.32 -10.60 -0.34
CA GLY A 209 -0.34 -9.75 -1.03
C GLY A 209 0.06 -10.25 -2.40
N PHE A 210 0.70 -9.41 -3.21
CA PHE A 210 1.27 -9.83 -4.48
C PHE A 210 2.37 -10.88 -4.26
N PHE A 211 2.43 -11.91 -5.10
CA PHE A 211 3.48 -12.93 -5.05
C PHE A 211 4.73 -12.40 -5.76
N GLU A 212 5.41 -11.49 -5.07
CA GLU A 212 6.61 -10.81 -5.52
C GLU A 212 7.72 -10.91 -4.47
N LYS A 213 8.98 -10.81 -4.87
CA LYS A 213 10.14 -10.92 -3.98
C LYS A 213 10.03 -10.04 -2.73
N GLN A 214 9.44 -8.85 -2.88
CA GLN A 214 9.20 -7.92 -1.77
C GLN A 214 8.37 -8.52 -0.64
N LYS A 215 7.39 -9.36 -0.96
CA LYS A 215 6.40 -9.89 0.01
C LYS A 215 6.85 -11.16 0.70
N ASP A 216 7.84 -11.85 0.16
CA ASP A 216 8.58 -12.97 0.76
C ASP A 216 7.68 -14.08 1.35
N GLN A 217 6.68 -14.52 0.57
CA GLN A 217 5.82 -15.62 0.97
C GLN A 217 6.55 -16.93 1.18
N ILE A 218 7.72 -17.10 0.56
CA ILE A 218 8.52 -18.31 0.74
C ILE A 218 8.95 -18.49 2.22
N THR A 219 9.25 -17.40 2.94
CA THR A 219 9.54 -17.42 4.37
C THR A 219 8.33 -17.94 5.17
N ILE A 220 7.09 -17.55 4.79
CA ILE A 220 5.88 -18.07 5.44
C ILE A 220 5.74 -19.58 5.19
N ILE A 221 5.93 -20.04 3.94
CA ILE A 221 5.76 -21.46 3.60
C ILE A 221 6.82 -22.31 4.32
N LYS A 222 8.08 -21.85 4.39
CA LYS A 222 9.15 -22.53 5.14
C LYS A 222 8.80 -22.63 6.63
N ALA A 223 8.37 -21.55 7.26
CA ALA A 223 7.92 -21.55 8.65
C ALA A 223 6.72 -22.49 8.86
N PHE A 224 5.76 -22.46 7.93
CA PHE A 224 4.58 -23.32 7.98
C PHE A 224 4.97 -24.83 7.90
N LYS A 225 5.95 -25.20 7.08
CA LYS A 225 6.48 -26.56 7.03
C LYS A 225 6.93 -27.04 8.42
N LEU A 226 7.68 -26.21 9.16
CA LEU A 226 8.13 -26.55 10.52
C LEU A 226 6.94 -26.64 11.50
N VAL A 227 5.94 -25.77 11.36
CA VAL A 227 4.71 -25.83 12.19
C VAL A 227 3.94 -27.12 11.92
N LYS A 228 3.83 -27.57 10.66
CA LYS A 228 3.11 -28.79 10.28
C LYS A 228 3.72 -30.06 10.86
N GLN A 229 5.02 -30.10 11.09
CA GLN A 229 5.67 -31.22 11.77
C GLN A 229 5.10 -31.46 13.17
N LYS A 230 4.72 -30.35 13.88
CA LYS A 230 4.21 -30.40 15.26
C LYS A 230 2.68 -30.34 15.36
N TYR A 231 2.01 -29.67 14.41
CA TYR A 231 0.57 -29.40 14.44
C TYR A 231 -0.09 -29.77 13.11
N LYS A 232 -0.79 -30.92 13.08
CA LYS A 232 -1.40 -31.44 11.84
C LYS A 232 -2.62 -30.61 11.37
N ASN A 233 -3.39 -30.04 12.31
CA ASN A 233 -4.65 -29.33 12.01
C ASN A 233 -4.45 -27.83 11.78
N VAL A 234 -3.49 -27.48 10.92
CA VAL A 234 -3.21 -26.08 10.52
C VAL A 234 -3.26 -25.98 9.00
N LYS A 235 -3.87 -24.91 8.49
CA LYS A 235 -3.92 -24.59 7.03
C LYS A 235 -3.33 -23.20 6.80
N LEU A 236 -2.66 -23.04 5.67
CA LEU A 236 -2.12 -21.76 5.20
C LEU A 236 -2.88 -21.30 3.95
N LEU A 237 -3.51 -20.13 4.02
CA LEU A 237 -4.18 -19.49 2.90
C LEU A 237 -3.33 -18.35 2.37
N LEU A 238 -2.92 -18.43 1.10
CA LEU A 238 -2.17 -17.39 0.40
C LEU A 238 -3.07 -16.74 -0.65
N ILE A 239 -3.40 -15.46 -0.43
CA ILE A 239 -4.28 -14.69 -1.33
C ILE A 239 -3.42 -13.69 -2.11
N GLY A 240 -3.39 -13.84 -3.43
CA GLY A 240 -2.68 -12.92 -4.30
C GLY A 240 -2.36 -13.49 -5.67
N HIS A 241 -1.59 -12.74 -6.42
CA HIS A 241 -1.03 -13.10 -7.72
C HIS A 241 0.31 -12.38 -7.90
N GLY A 242 1.12 -12.83 -8.82
CA GLY A 242 2.43 -12.20 -9.08
C GLY A 242 3.40 -13.16 -9.75
N SER A 243 4.60 -12.65 -10.03
CA SER A 243 5.61 -13.34 -10.80
C SER A 243 6.12 -14.63 -10.13
N LEU A 244 6.05 -14.72 -8.80
CA LEU A 244 6.54 -15.87 -8.03
C LEU A 244 5.48 -16.96 -7.80
N TYR A 245 4.27 -16.85 -8.36
CA TYR A 245 3.21 -17.84 -8.14
C TYR A 245 3.67 -19.28 -8.45
N GLY A 246 4.28 -19.49 -9.62
CA GLY A 246 4.78 -20.80 -10.04
C GLY A 246 5.85 -21.37 -9.09
N ASN A 247 6.82 -20.52 -8.71
CA ASN A 247 7.88 -20.92 -7.78
C ASN A 247 7.33 -21.33 -6.40
N LEU A 248 6.39 -20.56 -5.88
CA LEU A 248 5.76 -20.84 -4.57
C LEU A 248 4.97 -22.14 -4.63
N LYS A 249 4.21 -22.36 -5.71
CA LYS A 249 3.43 -23.58 -5.93
C LYS A 249 4.33 -24.81 -6.04
N ASN A 250 5.39 -24.73 -6.83
CA ASN A 250 6.38 -25.80 -6.96
C ASN A 250 7.03 -26.13 -5.60
N TYR A 251 7.43 -25.12 -4.82
CA TYR A 251 7.96 -25.34 -3.48
C TYR A 251 6.98 -26.08 -2.55
N VAL A 252 5.70 -25.74 -2.62
CA VAL A 252 4.63 -26.41 -1.85
C VAL A 252 4.47 -27.86 -2.27
N GLU A 253 4.54 -28.17 -3.57
CA GLU A 253 4.43 -29.53 -4.11
C GLU A 253 5.62 -30.41 -3.72
N ILE A 254 6.85 -29.95 -3.92
CA ILE A 254 8.09 -30.70 -3.56
C ILE A 254 8.16 -31.00 -2.04
N ASN A 255 7.51 -30.18 -1.21
CA ASN A 255 7.53 -30.37 0.25
C ASN A 255 6.24 -31.00 0.80
N ASP A 256 5.43 -31.66 -0.01
CA ASP A 256 4.19 -32.38 0.37
C ASP A 256 3.18 -31.52 1.16
N LEU A 257 3.15 -30.20 0.89
CA LEU A 257 2.27 -29.26 1.57
C LEU A 257 0.98 -28.95 0.78
N LYS A 258 0.73 -29.58 -0.38
CA LYS A 258 -0.38 -29.27 -1.28
C LYS A 258 -1.77 -29.37 -0.64
N LYS A 259 -1.95 -30.29 0.31
CA LYS A 259 -3.22 -30.45 1.06
C LYS A 259 -3.45 -29.34 2.10
N ASP A 260 -2.40 -28.60 2.49
CA ASP A 260 -2.41 -27.69 3.63
C ASP A 260 -2.14 -26.21 3.25
N VAL A 261 -1.52 -25.96 2.09
CA VAL A 261 -1.29 -24.62 1.55
C VAL A 261 -2.20 -24.38 0.36
N ILE A 262 -3.09 -23.39 0.48
CA ILE A 262 -4.13 -23.09 -0.50
C ILE A 262 -3.92 -21.71 -1.08
N PHE A 263 -3.86 -21.63 -2.40
CA PHE A 263 -3.70 -20.39 -3.13
C PHE A 263 -5.05 -19.86 -3.66
N PHE A 264 -5.26 -18.54 -3.52
CA PHE A 264 -6.38 -17.81 -4.09
C PHE A 264 -5.88 -16.66 -4.95
N SER A 265 -6.15 -16.68 -6.25
CA SER A 265 -5.54 -15.73 -7.21
C SER A 265 -6.30 -14.41 -7.34
N LYS A 266 -7.61 -14.41 -7.21
CA LYS A 266 -8.46 -13.20 -7.42
C LYS A 266 -9.53 -13.07 -6.35
N ILE A 267 -9.17 -12.42 -5.24
CA ILE A 267 -10.13 -12.04 -4.22
C ILE A 267 -10.31 -10.52 -4.27
N ASN A 268 -11.51 -10.07 -4.63
CA ASN A 268 -11.81 -8.66 -4.70
C ASN A 268 -11.83 -8.04 -3.30
N ASP A 269 -12.50 -8.69 -2.34
CA ASP A 269 -12.59 -8.27 -0.96
C ASP A 269 -12.18 -9.40 0.00
N PRO A 270 -11.02 -9.30 0.67
CA PRO A 270 -10.53 -10.32 1.60
C PRO A 270 -11.19 -10.27 3.00
N LYS A 271 -12.23 -9.47 3.20
CA LYS A 271 -12.89 -9.25 4.50
C LYS A 271 -13.23 -10.53 5.24
N GLU A 272 -13.92 -11.46 4.56
CA GLU A 272 -14.37 -12.69 5.21
C GLU A 272 -13.19 -13.61 5.56
N PHE A 273 -12.10 -13.53 4.81
CA PHE A 273 -10.86 -14.24 5.15
C PHE A 273 -10.21 -13.68 6.41
N TYR A 274 -10.11 -12.34 6.55
CA TYR A 274 -9.59 -11.72 7.78
C TYR A 274 -10.45 -12.07 9.01
N LYS A 275 -11.79 -12.10 8.87
CA LYS A 275 -12.70 -12.44 9.98
C LYS A 275 -12.59 -13.90 10.42
N LYS A 276 -12.29 -14.78 9.48
CA LYS A 276 -12.27 -16.23 9.72
C LYS A 276 -10.88 -16.78 10.02
N ALA A 277 -9.83 -16.07 9.65
CA ALA A 277 -8.46 -16.45 9.96
C ALA A 277 -8.21 -16.36 11.48
N ASP A 278 -7.43 -17.33 11.99
CA ASP A 278 -6.94 -17.32 13.37
C ASP A 278 -5.71 -16.42 13.50
N LEU A 279 -4.89 -16.34 12.43
CA LEU A 279 -3.64 -15.58 12.40
C LEU A 279 -3.39 -15.01 11.01
N PHE A 280 -2.99 -13.75 10.94
CA PHE A 280 -2.49 -13.11 9.72
C PHE A 280 -0.98 -12.92 9.80
N ILE A 281 -0.26 -13.22 8.72
CA ILE A 281 1.20 -13.06 8.64
C ILE A 281 1.56 -12.11 7.50
N LEU A 282 2.46 -11.16 7.78
CA LEU A 282 3.10 -10.30 6.80
C LEU A 282 4.62 -10.52 6.86
N SER A 283 5.21 -11.08 5.81
CA SER A 283 6.65 -11.44 5.75
C SER A 283 7.53 -10.49 4.95
N SER A 284 7.00 -9.36 4.54
CA SER A 284 7.65 -8.44 3.60
C SER A 284 9.09 -8.09 3.97
N ILE A 285 9.98 -8.03 2.97
CA ILE A 285 11.37 -7.56 3.11
C ILE A 285 11.41 -6.05 3.34
N TYR A 286 10.51 -5.32 2.68
CA TYR A 286 10.31 -3.89 2.88
C TYR A 286 8.86 -3.51 2.56
N GLU A 287 8.39 -2.45 3.22
CA GLU A 287 7.07 -1.87 3.03
C GLU A 287 7.16 -0.34 3.05
N GLY A 288 6.21 0.31 2.42
CA GLY A 288 5.95 1.73 2.68
C GLY A 288 5.07 1.92 3.90
N PHE A 289 4.03 1.05 4.04
CA PHE A 289 3.08 1.11 5.15
C PHE A 289 2.60 -0.28 5.60
N GLY A 290 1.96 -1.08 4.72
CA GLY A 290 1.38 -2.37 5.10
C GLY A 290 -0.13 -2.29 5.33
N ASN A 291 -0.90 -1.82 4.35
CA ASN A 291 -2.37 -1.69 4.44
C ASN A 291 -3.05 -2.97 4.92
N VAL A 292 -2.62 -4.13 4.40
CA VAL A 292 -3.18 -5.45 4.74
C VAL A 292 -3.04 -5.81 6.22
N LEU A 293 -2.01 -5.29 6.90
CA LEU A 293 -1.82 -5.46 8.34
C LEU A 293 -2.88 -4.68 9.13
N VAL A 294 -3.17 -3.44 8.72
CA VAL A 294 -4.26 -2.64 9.32
C VAL A 294 -5.60 -3.29 9.05
N GLU A 295 -5.81 -3.80 7.83
CA GLU A 295 -7.04 -4.51 7.44
C GLU A 295 -7.26 -5.75 8.34
N ALA A 296 -6.23 -6.58 8.58
CA ALA A 296 -6.31 -7.73 9.47
C ALA A 296 -6.67 -7.30 10.91
N LEU A 297 -5.95 -6.32 11.46
CA LEU A 297 -6.18 -5.79 12.80
C LEU A 297 -7.57 -5.16 12.96
N GLN A 298 -8.13 -4.54 11.91
CA GLN A 298 -9.49 -4.01 11.91
C GLN A 298 -10.54 -5.09 12.17
N TYR A 299 -10.30 -6.30 11.65
CA TYR A 299 -11.19 -7.44 11.86
C TYR A 299 -10.80 -8.28 13.09
N LYS A 300 -9.95 -7.74 13.96
CA LYS A 300 -9.47 -8.42 15.18
C LYS A 300 -8.73 -9.74 14.86
N CYS A 301 -8.21 -9.89 13.65
CA CYS A 301 -7.35 -11.00 13.29
C CYS A 301 -5.97 -10.79 13.95
N PRO A 302 -5.47 -11.70 14.79
CA PRO A 302 -4.13 -11.63 15.36
C PRO A 302 -3.06 -11.56 14.27
N VAL A 303 -1.99 -10.80 14.50
CA VAL A 303 -0.99 -10.55 13.46
C VAL A 303 0.43 -10.87 13.91
N ILE A 304 1.21 -11.45 12.99
CA ILE A 304 2.67 -11.54 13.06
C ILE A 304 3.23 -10.84 11.82
N THR A 305 4.23 -9.97 11.99
CA THR A 305 4.85 -9.28 10.86
C THR A 305 6.36 -9.33 10.92
N SER A 306 7.03 -9.30 9.76
CA SER A 306 8.47 -9.05 9.73
C SER A 306 8.78 -7.67 10.31
N ASN A 307 9.97 -7.51 10.91
CA ASN A 307 10.49 -6.23 11.40
C ASN A 307 11.07 -5.37 10.28
N CYS A 308 10.50 -5.47 9.06
CA CYS A 308 10.98 -4.71 7.92
C CYS A 308 10.92 -3.20 8.16
N LYS A 309 11.81 -2.47 7.48
CA LYS A 309 11.90 -1.01 7.62
C LYS A 309 10.61 -0.35 7.17
N SER A 310 10.13 0.58 7.99
CA SER A 310 8.91 1.38 7.88
C SER A 310 7.58 0.59 7.89
N GLY A 311 6.52 1.27 8.24
CA GLY A 311 5.14 0.80 8.20
C GLY A 311 4.77 -0.28 9.23
N PRO A 312 5.09 -1.56 9.01
CA PRO A 312 4.58 -2.65 9.84
C PRO A 312 4.91 -2.51 11.33
N MET A 313 6.16 -2.22 11.69
CA MET A 313 6.57 -2.02 13.09
C MET A 313 5.88 -0.82 13.73
N GLU A 314 5.61 0.22 12.95
CA GLU A 314 4.85 1.39 13.40
C GLU A 314 3.38 1.06 13.63
N ILE A 315 2.76 0.26 12.76
CA ILE A 315 1.37 -0.19 12.90
C ILE A 315 1.20 -1.01 14.17
N ILE A 316 2.06 -2.01 14.40
CA ILE A 316 1.98 -2.83 15.60
C ILE A 316 2.61 -2.19 16.84
N LYS A 317 3.13 -0.95 16.73
CA LYS A 317 3.79 -0.19 17.79
C LYS A 317 4.86 -1.03 18.49
N ASN A 318 5.83 -1.53 17.72
CA ASN A 318 6.96 -2.35 18.18
C ASN A 318 6.53 -3.53 19.06
N GLY A 319 5.50 -4.29 18.64
CA GLY A 319 5.04 -5.48 19.32
C GLY A 319 3.87 -5.28 20.30
N LYS A 320 3.38 -4.03 20.49
CA LYS A 320 2.23 -3.77 21.38
C LYS A 320 0.93 -4.39 20.86
N TYR A 321 0.73 -4.40 19.54
CA TYR A 321 -0.52 -4.83 18.90
C TYR A 321 -0.39 -6.10 18.06
N GLY A 322 0.78 -6.73 18.03
CA GLY A 322 1.08 -7.94 17.27
C GLY A 322 2.44 -8.50 17.65
N TYR A 323 2.79 -9.68 17.15
CA TYR A 323 4.16 -10.17 17.22
C TYR A 323 4.96 -9.75 16.00
N TYR A 324 6.27 -9.81 16.09
CA TYR A 324 7.18 -9.62 14.97
C TYR A 324 8.32 -10.63 14.97
N PHE A 325 8.99 -10.77 13.82
CA PHE A 325 10.15 -11.62 13.59
C PHE A 325 11.12 -10.92 12.64
N ASN A 326 12.36 -11.38 12.57
CA ASN A 326 13.37 -10.81 11.70
C ASN A 326 13.08 -11.17 10.23
N VAL A 327 13.29 -10.20 9.31
CA VAL A 327 13.08 -10.39 7.86
C VAL A 327 13.81 -11.65 7.39
N GLY A 328 13.09 -12.57 6.73
CA GLY A 328 13.61 -13.82 6.18
C GLY A 328 13.81 -14.94 7.19
N ASP A 329 13.70 -14.68 8.50
CA ASP A 329 13.90 -15.71 9.52
C ASP A 329 12.63 -16.55 9.71
N TYR A 330 12.54 -17.63 8.94
CA TYR A 330 11.43 -18.57 9.01
C TYR A 330 11.46 -19.46 10.28
N HIS A 331 12.59 -19.62 10.94
CA HIS A 331 12.68 -20.32 12.22
C HIS A 331 12.05 -19.48 13.33
N GLU A 332 12.41 -18.19 13.44
CA GLU A 332 11.78 -17.30 14.39
C GLU A 332 10.28 -17.18 14.12
N LEU A 333 9.87 -17.05 12.86
CA LEU A 333 8.47 -17.02 12.47
C LEU A 333 7.73 -18.28 12.91
N SER A 334 8.30 -19.47 12.69
CA SER A 334 7.68 -20.73 13.12
C SER A 334 7.49 -20.77 14.64
N ASN A 335 8.48 -20.31 15.41
CA ASN A 335 8.39 -20.23 16.88
C ASN A 335 7.30 -19.28 17.35
N LYS A 336 7.12 -18.12 16.69
CA LYS A 336 6.01 -17.19 16.99
C LYS A 336 4.65 -17.80 16.66
N ILE A 337 4.53 -18.55 15.55
CA ILE A 337 3.28 -19.26 15.18
C ILE A 337 2.98 -20.33 16.23
N ILE A 338 3.95 -21.15 16.62
CA ILE A 338 3.81 -22.18 17.65
C ILE A 338 3.41 -21.57 18.99
N LYS A 339 4.05 -20.46 19.40
CA LYS A 339 3.67 -19.70 20.58
C LYS A 339 2.21 -19.28 20.55
N PHE A 340 1.75 -18.77 19.40
CA PHE A 340 0.34 -18.39 19.21
C PHE A 340 -0.61 -19.59 19.30
N ILE A 341 -0.26 -20.73 18.65
CA ILE A 341 -1.10 -21.93 18.69
C ILE A 341 -1.26 -22.45 20.13
N LYS A 342 -0.16 -22.48 20.91
CA LYS A 342 -0.17 -22.92 22.32
C LYS A 342 -0.95 -21.96 23.22
N ASN A 343 -0.75 -20.65 23.07
CA ASN A 343 -1.42 -19.63 23.87
C ASN A 343 -1.92 -18.46 23.00
N PRO A 344 -3.12 -18.60 22.40
CA PRO A 344 -3.67 -17.55 21.55
C PRO A 344 -4.16 -16.32 22.32
N LYS A 345 -4.37 -16.40 23.63
CA LYS A 345 -4.96 -15.33 24.45
C LYS A 345 -4.10 -14.07 24.46
N ASP A 346 -2.77 -14.20 24.58
CA ASP A 346 -1.85 -13.05 24.61
C ASP A 346 -1.93 -12.23 23.32
N LEU A 347 -1.77 -12.87 22.16
CA LEU A 347 -1.79 -12.16 20.87
C LEU A 347 -3.18 -11.59 20.55
N LYS A 348 -4.26 -12.28 20.90
CA LYS A 348 -5.64 -11.77 20.78
C LYS A 348 -5.84 -10.51 21.63
N LYS A 349 -5.37 -10.50 22.89
CA LYS A 349 -5.42 -9.33 23.78
C LYS A 349 -4.68 -8.13 23.17
N LYS A 350 -3.47 -8.35 22.65
CA LYS A 350 -2.69 -7.31 21.93
C LYS A 350 -3.47 -6.77 20.72
N THR A 351 -4.05 -7.65 19.91
CA THR A 351 -4.81 -7.28 18.71
C THR A 351 -6.03 -6.43 19.04
N ILE A 352 -6.79 -6.76 20.08
CA ILE A 352 -7.98 -6.00 20.50
C ILE A 352 -7.60 -4.57 20.91
N GLN A 353 -6.43 -4.36 21.50
CA GLN A 353 -5.97 -3.02 21.89
C GLN A 353 -5.72 -2.09 20.69
N PHE A 354 -5.54 -2.62 19.48
CA PHE A 354 -5.35 -1.82 18.28
C PHE A 354 -6.51 -0.86 18.01
N LYS A 355 -7.73 -1.15 18.48
CA LYS A 355 -8.89 -0.25 18.40
C LYS A 355 -8.59 1.17 18.91
N LYS A 356 -7.65 1.31 19.84
CA LYS A 356 -7.26 2.61 20.44
C LYS A 356 -6.62 3.56 19.42
N ILE A 357 -5.99 3.02 18.38
CA ILE A 357 -5.29 3.84 17.36
C ILE A 357 -5.86 3.71 15.94
N ILE A 358 -6.83 2.84 15.71
CA ILE A 358 -7.37 2.53 14.39
C ILE A 358 -7.88 3.77 13.65
N LYS A 359 -8.42 4.77 14.37
CA LYS A 359 -8.90 6.04 13.81
C LYS A 359 -7.85 6.78 13.00
N LYS A 360 -6.54 6.62 13.33
CA LYS A 360 -5.42 7.23 12.59
C LYS A 360 -5.36 6.79 11.13
N PHE A 361 -5.88 5.60 10.83
CA PHE A 361 -5.87 4.98 9.51
C PHE A 361 -7.24 5.05 8.81
N SER A 362 -8.11 5.95 9.29
CA SER A 362 -9.44 6.14 8.72
C SER A 362 -9.44 7.10 7.53
N LEU A 363 -10.48 6.98 6.70
CA LEU A 363 -10.72 7.90 5.59
C LEU A 363 -10.87 9.34 6.06
N LYS A 364 -11.61 9.57 7.17
CA LYS A 364 -11.81 10.89 7.75
C LYS A 364 -10.49 11.54 8.16
N GLU A 365 -9.62 10.80 8.86
CA GLU A 365 -8.32 11.33 9.30
C GLU A 365 -7.40 11.62 8.12
N ASN A 366 -7.36 10.72 7.13
CA ASN A 366 -6.61 10.93 5.90
C ASN A 366 -7.06 12.18 5.16
N SER A 367 -8.37 12.33 4.94
CA SER A 367 -8.97 13.49 4.27
C SER A 367 -8.66 14.80 5.00
N ASN A 368 -8.84 14.83 6.32
CA ASN A 368 -8.54 16.00 7.15
C ASN A 368 -7.07 16.42 7.05
N ASN A 369 -6.15 15.45 7.03
CA ASN A 369 -4.71 15.73 6.92
C ASN A 369 -4.35 16.28 5.53
N TYR A 370 -4.97 15.80 4.46
CA TYR A 370 -4.81 16.38 3.13
C TYR A 370 -5.42 17.78 3.02
N GLU A 371 -6.60 18.03 3.61
CA GLU A 371 -7.20 19.38 3.63
C GLU A 371 -6.32 20.38 4.38
N LYS A 372 -5.77 20.00 5.54
CA LYS A 372 -4.77 20.81 6.25
C LYS A 372 -3.56 21.11 5.38
N LEU A 373 -3.08 20.12 4.63
CA LEU A 373 -1.94 20.29 3.72
C LEU A 373 -2.31 21.24 2.57
N PHE A 374 -3.49 21.11 1.95
CA PHE A 374 -3.96 21.98 0.87
C PHE A 374 -4.09 23.45 1.31
N LYS A 375 -4.45 23.68 2.56
CA LYS A 375 -4.50 25.06 3.12
C LYS A 375 -3.10 25.66 3.31
N GLN A 376 -2.10 24.85 3.67
CA GLN A 376 -0.76 25.29 4.06
C GLN A 376 0.19 25.59 2.89
N ILE A 377 -0.05 25.06 1.67
CA ILE A 377 0.85 25.21 0.53
C ILE A 377 0.49 26.36 -0.43
#